data_3067a8dc5f9e81761dbdadf36a08f8a6
#
_entry.id   3067a8dc5f9e81761dbdadf36a08f8a6
#
_cell.length_a   1.000
_cell.length_b   1.000
_cell.length_c   1.000
_cell.angle_alpha   90.00
_cell.angle_beta   90.00
_cell.angle_gamma   90.00
#
_symmetry.space_group_name_H-M   'P 1'
#
loop_
_entity.id
_entity.type
_entity.pdbx_description
1 polymer ?
#
loop_
_entity_poly.entity_id
_entity_poly.type
_entity_poly.pdbx_seq_one_letter_code
_entity_poly.pdbx_strand_id
1 'polypeptide(L)'
;SNYYLVEEIASYDAELLDKIEKEKKEIEQAKQTLENSKKELATQKASKQSVSLQLKTSKSEKDKYVSQLSEEEKQLQSRIDQLKKDNQSIDAKIKAKQAEIEAALKRQQEQNRNNSNSGSNNSSSNSGTSSSGFIKPVNSYVTTGMYYSSGAYHGAVDFGAAGVNGMPVYAAADGIVHTTAALTTSYGNYVIIAHYNGLYTLYAHGQAGSICVSEGQAVKKGQQIMRVGSTGNSTGPHLHFEVRKSPGTYSCRVNPLSYLP
;
A
#
# COMPACT_ATOMS: atom_id res chain seq x y z
N SER A 1 90.92 -55.69 25.20
CA SER A 1 89.69 -55.56 26.02
C SER A 1 89.23 -54.08 26.23
N ASN A 2 90.15 -53.16 26.48
CA ASN A 2 89.74 -51.76 26.76
C ASN A 2 89.30 -51.01 25.49
N TYR A 3 89.71 -51.46 24.32
CA TYR A 3 89.33 -50.77 23.03
C TYR A 3 87.85 -50.97 22.70
N TYR A 4 87.31 -52.14 22.92
CA TYR A 4 85.90 -52.41 22.69
C TYR A 4 84.97 -51.56 23.59
N LEU A 5 85.37 -51.35 24.85
CA LEU A 5 84.59 -50.57 25.80
C LEU A 5 84.56 -49.04 25.39
N VAL A 6 85.66 -48.57 24.89
CA VAL A 6 85.74 -47.15 24.38
C VAL A 6 84.85 -46.94 23.12
N GLU A 7 84.85 -47.94 22.24
CA GLU A 7 84.06 -47.91 21.01
C GLU A 7 82.54 -48.00 21.30
N GLU A 8 82.15 -48.81 22.29
CA GLU A 8 80.79 -48.94 22.78
C GLU A 8 80.28 -47.65 23.48
N ILE A 9 81.10 -47.05 24.30
CA ILE A 9 80.82 -45.78 24.96
C ILE A 9 80.67 -44.65 23.84
N ALA A 10 81.58 -44.60 22.88
CA ALA A 10 81.51 -43.64 21.81
C ALA A 10 80.24 -43.77 20.93
N SER A 11 79.84 -45.02 20.69
CA SER A 11 78.58 -45.28 19.95
C SER A 11 77.33 -44.85 20.78
N TYR A 12 77.34 -45.15 22.08
CA TYR A 12 76.25 -44.70 22.96
C TYR A 12 76.15 -43.19 23.09
N ASP A 13 77.33 -42.54 23.24
CA ASP A 13 77.34 -41.05 23.26
C ASP A 13 76.84 -40.42 21.95
N ALA A 14 77.17 -41.04 20.79
CA ALA A 14 76.67 -40.63 19.51
C ALA A 14 75.12 -40.74 19.38
N GLU A 15 74.57 -41.87 19.80
CA GLU A 15 73.11 -42.07 19.85
C GLU A 15 72.44 -41.09 20.82
N LEU A 16 73.02 -40.84 21.98
CA LEU A 16 72.48 -39.87 22.95
C LEU A 16 72.51 -38.42 22.39
N LEU A 17 73.58 -38.06 21.71
CA LEU A 17 73.68 -36.78 21.07
C LEU A 17 72.58 -36.59 19.96
N ASP A 18 72.38 -37.57 19.09
CA ASP A 18 71.35 -37.54 18.06
C ASP A 18 69.94 -37.44 18.70
N LYS A 19 69.69 -38.14 19.78
CA LYS A 19 68.45 -38.05 20.53
C LYS A 19 68.24 -36.70 21.16
N ILE A 20 69.26 -36.08 21.73
CA ILE A 20 69.21 -34.70 22.26
C ILE A 20 68.94 -33.69 21.17
N GLU A 21 69.57 -33.82 19.99
CA GLU A 21 69.28 -32.91 18.84
C GLU A 21 67.89 -33.03 18.33
N LYS A 22 67.34 -34.26 18.27
CA LYS A 22 65.96 -34.51 17.86
C LYS A 22 64.97 -33.91 18.86
N GLU A 23 65.15 -34.14 20.15
CA GLU A 23 64.30 -33.57 21.20
C GLU A 23 64.37 -32.03 21.21
N LYS A 24 65.54 -31.43 21.00
CA LYS A 24 65.73 -29.99 20.87
C LYS A 24 64.95 -29.43 19.71
N LYS A 25 64.95 -30.08 18.55
CA LYS A 25 64.20 -29.67 17.35
C LYS A 25 62.67 -29.78 17.60
N GLU A 26 62.21 -30.82 18.25
CA GLU A 26 60.80 -31.00 18.62
C GLU A 26 60.34 -29.89 19.59
N ILE A 27 61.13 -29.54 20.59
CA ILE A 27 60.88 -28.46 21.54
C ILE A 27 60.76 -27.13 20.81
N GLU A 28 61.65 -26.82 19.84
CA GLU A 28 61.62 -25.59 19.08
C GLU A 28 60.39 -25.51 18.20
N GLN A 29 59.98 -26.61 17.56
CA GLN A 29 58.72 -26.70 16.79
C GLN A 29 57.49 -26.50 17.70
N ALA A 30 57.51 -27.09 18.89
CA ALA A 30 56.39 -26.92 19.84
C ALA A 30 56.31 -25.48 20.36
N LYS A 31 57.44 -24.82 20.61
CA LYS A 31 57.47 -23.37 20.95
C LYS A 31 56.90 -22.52 19.85
N GLN A 32 57.29 -22.75 18.60
CA GLN A 32 56.79 -21.99 17.45
C GLN A 32 55.27 -22.16 17.26
N THR A 33 54.80 -23.41 17.44
CA THR A 33 53.36 -23.71 17.37
C THR A 33 52.58 -23.02 18.49
N LEU A 34 53.11 -23.01 19.69
CA LEU A 34 52.51 -22.30 20.84
C LEU A 34 52.46 -20.79 20.63
N GLU A 35 53.51 -20.18 20.06
CA GLU A 35 53.57 -18.75 19.76
C GLU A 35 52.53 -18.37 18.72
N ASN A 36 52.39 -19.19 17.66
CA ASN A 36 51.38 -18.98 16.64
C ASN A 36 49.94 -19.10 17.20
N SER A 37 49.69 -20.10 18.02
CA SER A 37 48.42 -20.30 18.71
C SER A 37 48.06 -19.13 19.65
N LYS A 38 49.05 -18.56 20.36
CA LYS A 38 48.85 -17.38 21.18
C LYS A 38 48.45 -16.15 20.34
N LYS A 39 49.09 -15.94 19.20
CA LYS A 39 48.74 -14.83 18.26
C LYS A 39 47.32 -14.98 17.70
N GLU A 40 47.00 -16.20 17.31
CA GLU A 40 45.64 -16.50 16.79
C GLU A 40 44.57 -16.27 17.88
N LEU A 41 44.80 -16.76 19.11
CA LEU A 41 43.86 -16.53 20.22
C LEU A 41 43.70 -15.05 20.55
N ALA A 42 44.78 -14.24 20.49
CA ALA A 42 44.71 -12.81 20.68
C ALA A 42 43.83 -12.11 19.60
N THR A 43 43.98 -12.53 18.34
CA THR A 43 43.18 -12.02 17.22
C THR A 43 41.71 -12.41 17.37
N GLN A 44 41.43 -13.67 17.71
CA GLN A 44 40.04 -14.11 17.94
C GLN A 44 39.39 -13.38 19.11
N LYS A 45 40.15 -13.12 20.20
CA LYS A 45 39.66 -12.36 21.36
C LYS A 45 39.31 -10.92 20.97
N ALA A 46 40.14 -10.24 20.16
CA ALA A 46 39.87 -8.90 19.67
C ALA A 46 38.62 -8.87 18.75
N SER A 47 38.51 -9.82 17.84
CA SER A 47 37.35 -9.97 16.97
C SER A 47 36.05 -10.19 17.77
N LYS A 48 36.09 -11.09 18.75
CA LYS A 48 34.93 -11.34 19.62
C LYS A 48 34.50 -10.10 20.41
N GLN A 49 35.45 -9.28 20.87
CA GLN A 49 35.16 -8.03 21.55
C GLN A 49 34.49 -7.03 20.61
N SER A 50 34.99 -6.89 19.37
CA SER A 50 34.41 -6.02 18.35
C SER A 50 32.96 -6.42 18.01
N VAL A 51 32.72 -7.71 17.75
CA VAL A 51 31.35 -8.23 17.46
C VAL A 51 30.42 -8.01 18.65
N SER A 52 30.90 -8.20 19.88
CA SER A 52 30.10 -7.95 21.09
C SER A 52 29.68 -6.49 21.22
N LEU A 53 30.59 -5.56 20.90
CA LEU A 53 30.27 -4.13 20.90
C LEU A 53 29.25 -3.77 19.82
N GLN A 54 29.42 -4.26 18.58
CA GLN A 54 28.47 -4.07 17.50
C GLN A 54 27.07 -4.61 17.84
N LEU A 55 27.01 -5.79 18.43
CA LEU A 55 25.75 -6.40 18.86
C LEU A 55 25.03 -5.53 19.92
N LYS A 56 25.79 -4.97 20.86
CA LYS A 56 25.26 -4.09 21.90
C LYS A 56 24.69 -2.80 21.29
N THR A 57 25.38 -2.22 20.32
CA THR A 57 24.92 -1.03 19.60
C THR A 57 23.64 -1.32 18.80
N SER A 58 23.66 -2.37 17.99
CA SER A 58 22.47 -2.79 17.20
C SER A 58 21.26 -3.12 18.09
N LYS A 59 21.48 -3.73 19.23
CA LYS A 59 20.41 -3.97 20.20
C LYS A 59 19.80 -2.67 20.72
N SER A 60 20.64 -1.70 21.09
CA SER A 60 20.17 -0.40 21.57
C SER A 60 19.40 0.38 20.49
N GLU A 61 19.85 0.32 19.25
CA GLU A 61 19.13 0.93 18.11
C GLU A 61 17.76 0.25 17.89
N LYS A 62 17.75 -1.06 17.90
CA LYS A 62 16.50 -1.84 17.78
C LYS A 62 15.49 -1.50 18.89
N ASP A 63 15.95 -1.38 20.13
CA ASP A 63 15.10 -1.04 21.28
C ASP A 63 14.49 0.37 21.12
N LYS A 64 15.24 1.33 20.55
CA LYS A 64 14.73 2.67 20.20
C LYS A 64 13.65 2.60 19.12
N TYR A 65 13.89 1.85 18.03
CA TYR A 65 12.89 1.69 16.97
C TYR A 65 11.61 1.03 17.47
N VAL A 66 11.71 0.01 18.32
CA VAL A 66 10.54 -0.64 18.93
C VAL A 66 9.75 0.34 19.80
N SER A 67 10.44 1.20 20.55
CA SER A 67 9.77 2.22 21.37
C SER A 67 9.05 3.27 20.50
N GLN A 68 9.69 3.75 19.42
CA GLN A 68 9.07 4.69 18.48
C GLN A 68 7.83 4.08 17.79
N LEU A 69 7.95 2.82 17.32
CA LEU A 69 6.84 2.12 16.67
C LEU A 69 5.64 1.95 17.62
N SER A 70 5.89 1.68 18.90
CA SER A 70 4.82 1.58 19.91
C SER A 70 4.09 2.90 20.13
N GLU A 71 4.79 4.04 20.09
CA GLU A 71 4.15 5.37 20.21
C GLU A 71 3.36 5.73 18.94
N GLU A 72 3.87 5.41 17.76
CA GLU A 72 3.14 5.60 16.49
C GLU A 72 1.86 4.74 16.45
N GLU A 73 1.93 3.50 16.92
CA GLU A 73 0.76 2.61 17.03
C GLU A 73 -0.31 3.19 17.94
N LYS A 74 0.06 3.72 19.09
CA LYS A 74 -0.89 4.41 20.02
C LYS A 74 -1.54 5.64 19.38
N GLN A 75 -0.76 6.45 18.66
CA GLN A 75 -1.28 7.62 17.96
C GLN A 75 -2.25 7.22 16.85
N LEU A 76 -1.90 6.17 16.08
CA LEU A 76 -2.75 5.65 15.02
C LEU A 76 -4.06 5.09 15.58
N GLN A 77 -4.01 4.34 16.69
CA GLN A 77 -5.20 3.81 17.36
C GLN A 77 -6.11 4.94 17.85
N SER A 78 -5.55 5.98 18.47
CA SER A 78 -6.31 7.16 18.89
C SER A 78 -7.01 7.85 17.72
N ARG A 79 -6.31 7.96 16.58
CA ARG A 79 -6.87 8.55 15.35
C ARG A 79 -7.99 7.69 14.75
N ILE A 80 -7.84 6.36 14.78
CA ILE A 80 -8.90 5.43 14.37
C ILE A 80 -10.15 5.59 15.25
N ASP A 81 -9.98 5.71 16.56
CA ASP A 81 -11.10 5.88 17.48
C ASP A 81 -11.81 7.23 17.31
N GLN A 82 -11.05 8.30 17.00
CA GLN A 82 -11.63 9.59 16.63
C GLN A 82 -12.42 9.50 15.33
N LEU A 83 -11.87 8.88 14.30
CA LEU A 83 -12.55 8.70 13.01
C LEU A 83 -13.84 7.86 13.14
N LYS A 84 -13.86 6.85 14.01
CA LYS A 84 -15.09 6.09 14.31
C LYS A 84 -16.18 6.99 14.92
N LYS A 85 -15.82 7.86 15.85
CA LYS A 85 -16.77 8.83 16.45
C LYS A 85 -17.29 9.81 15.42
N ASP A 86 -16.41 10.33 14.57
CA ASP A 86 -16.78 11.27 13.52
C ASP A 86 -17.73 10.61 12.51
N ASN A 87 -17.46 9.36 12.09
CA ASN A 87 -18.34 8.58 11.22
C ASN A 87 -19.73 8.35 11.85
N GLN A 88 -19.80 8.00 13.12
CA GLN A 88 -21.08 7.85 13.83
C GLN A 88 -21.86 9.17 13.86
N SER A 89 -21.19 10.29 14.06
CA SER A 89 -21.80 11.63 14.00
C SER A 89 -22.32 11.96 12.60
N ILE A 90 -21.56 11.62 11.57
CA ILE A 90 -21.94 11.82 10.16
C ILE A 90 -23.15 10.95 9.82
N ASP A 91 -23.16 9.69 10.20
CA ASP A 91 -24.27 8.76 9.97
C ASP A 91 -25.57 9.27 10.62
N ALA A 92 -25.48 9.79 11.85
CA ALA A 92 -26.61 10.40 12.52
C ALA A 92 -27.15 11.63 11.77
N LYS A 93 -26.25 12.51 11.25
CA LYS A 93 -26.64 13.67 10.45
C LYS A 93 -27.26 13.27 9.11
N ILE A 94 -26.72 12.24 8.44
CA ILE A 94 -27.27 11.69 7.19
C ILE A 94 -28.69 11.16 7.44
N LYS A 95 -28.89 10.38 8.50
CA LYS A 95 -30.19 9.83 8.86
C LYS A 95 -31.23 10.92 9.16
N ALA A 96 -30.84 11.95 9.88
CA ALA A 96 -31.68 13.11 10.18
C ALA A 96 -32.07 13.86 8.88
N LYS A 97 -31.09 14.07 7.97
CA LYS A 97 -31.33 14.73 6.69
C LYS A 97 -32.22 13.92 5.75
N GLN A 98 -32.06 12.61 5.73
CA GLN A 98 -32.92 11.71 4.98
C GLN A 98 -34.38 11.79 5.46
N ALA A 99 -34.60 11.80 6.78
CA ALA A 99 -35.95 11.97 7.34
C ALA A 99 -36.59 13.32 6.99
N GLU A 100 -35.79 14.40 6.99
CA GLU A 100 -36.24 15.72 6.56
C GLU A 100 -36.65 15.76 5.08
N ILE A 101 -35.85 15.14 4.21
CA ILE A 101 -36.13 15.04 2.76
C ILE A 101 -37.39 14.19 2.52
N GLU A 102 -37.55 13.09 3.21
CA GLU A 102 -38.74 12.22 3.10
C GLU A 102 -40.01 12.95 3.55
N ALA A 103 -39.93 13.71 4.64
CA ALA A 103 -41.04 14.54 5.11
C ALA A 103 -41.40 15.65 4.11
N ALA A 104 -40.39 16.29 3.49
CA ALA A 104 -40.59 17.32 2.46
C ALA A 104 -41.24 16.74 1.20
N LEU A 105 -40.79 15.56 0.75
CA LEU A 105 -41.39 14.84 -0.38
C LEU A 105 -42.86 14.47 -0.14
N LYS A 106 -43.20 13.98 1.05
CA LYS A 106 -44.60 13.70 1.43
C LYS A 106 -45.46 14.94 1.37
N ARG A 107 -45.00 16.07 1.92
CA ARG A 107 -45.70 17.36 1.86
C ARG A 107 -45.92 17.82 0.42
N GLN A 108 -44.95 17.66 -0.44
CA GLN A 108 -45.02 18.04 -1.86
C GLN A 108 -46.00 17.14 -2.62
N GLN A 109 -46.04 15.83 -2.32
CA GLN A 109 -47.04 14.89 -2.90
C GLN A 109 -48.46 15.20 -2.45
N GLU A 110 -48.66 15.58 -1.18
CA GLU A 110 -49.98 15.97 -0.67
C GLU A 110 -50.44 17.31 -1.28
N GLN A 111 -49.53 18.28 -1.45
CA GLN A 111 -49.87 19.55 -2.18
C GLN A 111 -50.24 19.30 -3.63
N ASN A 112 -49.50 18.43 -4.32
CA ASN A 112 -49.81 18.09 -5.71
C ASN A 112 -51.13 17.30 -5.83
N ARG A 113 -51.52 16.47 -4.88
CA ARG A 113 -52.83 15.78 -4.84
C ARG A 113 -53.97 16.77 -4.65
N ASN A 114 -53.80 17.77 -3.80
CA ASN A 114 -54.83 18.83 -3.58
C ASN A 114 -54.93 19.79 -4.75
N ASN A 115 -53.88 19.98 -5.56
CA ASN A 115 -53.89 20.87 -6.73
C ASN A 115 -54.38 20.17 -8.01
N SER A 116 -54.42 18.83 -8.03
CA SER A 116 -54.88 18.03 -9.17
C SER A 116 -56.42 17.98 -9.32
N ASN A 117 -57.15 18.60 -8.43
CA ASN A 117 -58.64 18.64 -8.49
C ASN A 117 -59.17 19.90 -9.18
N SER A 118 -58.36 20.68 -9.87
CA SER A 118 -58.80 21.81 -10.63
C SER A 118 -57.96 21.98 -11.92
N GLY A 119 -58.54 21.53 -13.06
CA GLY A 119 -58.19 22.03 -14.40
C GLY A 119 -57.13 21.28 -15.18
N SER A 120 -57.60 20.41 -16.06
CA SER A 120 -57.24 20.21 -17.49
C SER A 120 -55.83 20.49 -18.00
N ASN A 121 -55.22 19.49 -18.62
CA ASN A 121 -54.33 19.44 -19.79
C ASN A 121 -53.17 20.46 -19.87
N ASN A 122 -51.94 19.98 -19.66
CA ASN A 122 -50.96 19.97 -20.76
C ASN A 122 -49.84 18.96 -20.52
N SER A 123 -49.65 18.09 -21.48
CA SER A 123 -48.59 17.10 -21.55
C SER A 123 -47.22 17.80 -21.67
N SER A 124 -46.33 17.56 -20.75
CA SER A 124 -44.92 17.58 -21.07
C SER A 124 -44.21 16.52 -20.17
N SER A 125 -44.05 15.37 -20.77
CA SER A 125 -43.30 14.26 -20.23
C SER A 125 -41.84 14.64 -19.98
N ASN A 126 -41.48 14.87 -18.76
CA ASN A 126 -40.09 14.66 -18.35
C ASN A 126 -40.04 13.55 -17.32
N SER A 127 -40.26 12.34 -17.82
CA SER A 127 -40.00 11.09 -17.12
C SER A 127 -38.49 10.95 -16.93
N GLY A 128 -37.96 11.56 -15.89
CA GLY A 128 -36.66 11.19 -15.37
C GLY A 128 -36.73 9.80 -14.76
N THR A 129 -36.76 8.79 -15.60
CA THR A 129 -36.42 7.42 -15.19
C THR A 129 -35.03 7.47 -14.62
N SER A 130 -34.90 7.38 -13.30
CA SER A 130 -33.63 7.06 -12.66
C SER A 130 -33.25 5.66 -13.08
N SER A 131 -32.58 5.54 -14.21
CA SER A 131 -31.92 4.30 -14.58
C SER A 131 -30.87 4.04 -13.51
N SER A 132 -31.07 3.01 -12.73
CA SER A 132 -30.26 2.61 -11.57
C SER A 132 -28.84 2.13 -11.92
N GLY A 133 -28.37 2.41 -13.12
CA GLY A 133 -27.04 2.02 -13.60
C GLY A 133 -26.06 3.18 -13.65
N PHE A 134 -24.78 2.87 -13.48
CA PHE A 134 -23.71 3.80 -13.78
C PHE A 134 -23.61 4.07 -15.28
N ILE A 135 -23.13 5.25 -15.65
CA ILE A 135 -22.66 5.50 -17.02
C ILE A 135 -21.20 5.14 -17.14
N LYS A 136 -20.76 4.90 -18.37
CA LYS A 136 -19.36 4.77 -18.71
C LYS A 136 -18.64 6.10 -18.38
N PRO A 137 -17.58 6.07 -17.55
CA PRO A 137 -16.97 7.30 -17.04
C PRO A 137 -16.12 8.06 -18.07
N VAL A 138 -15.76 7.40 -19.16
CA VAL A 138 -15.01 7.99 -20.27
C VAL A 138 -15.44 7.33 -21.58
N ASN A 139 -15.46 8.10 -22.65
CA ASN A 139 -15.79 7.57 -23.98
C ASN A 139 -14.60 6.87 -24.62
N SER A 140 -14.25 5.69 -24.07
CA SER A 140 -13.12 4.87 -24.51
C SER A 140 -13.42 3.38 -24.34
N TYR A 141 -12.49 2.53 -24.73
CA TYR A 141 -12.63 1.07 -24.67
C TYR A 141 -11.98 0.50 -23.42
N VAL A 142 -12.51 -0.63 -22.95
CA VAL A 142 -11.88 -1.41 -21.89
C VAL A 142 -10.63 -2.09 -22.44
N THR A 143 -9.49 -1.78 -21.85
CA THR A 143 -8.18 -2.38 -22.20
C THR A 143 -7.72 -3.43 -21.21
N THR A 144 -8.12 -3.29 -19.94
CA THR A 144 -7.79 -4.24 -18.88
C THR A 144 -9.01 -4.43 -17.98
N GLY A 145 -9.33 -5.67 -17.64
CA GLY A 145 -10.41 -6.01 -16.71
C GLY A 145 -9.91 -6.26 -15.30
N MET A 146 -10.71 -7.00 -14.51
CA MET A 146 -10.43 -7.34 -13.09
C MET A 146 -9.11 -8.06 -12.85
N TYR A 147 -8.52 -8.63 -13.90
CA TYR A 147 -7.23 -9.32 -13.88
C TYR A 147 -6.38 -8.85 -15.05
N TYR A 148 -5.09 -8.73 -14.82
CA TYR A 148 -4.12 -8.52 -15.88
C TYR A 148 -3.97 -9.77 -16.76
N SER A 149 -3.38 -9.63 -17.95
CA SER A 149 -3.05 -10.75 -18.83
C SER A 149 -2.14 -11.80 -18.18
N SER A 150 -1.35 -11.41 -17.18
CA SER A 150 -0.53 -12.29 -16.35
C SER A 150 -1.33 -13.15 -15.35
N GLY A 151 -2.64 -12.94 -15.22
CA GLY A 151 -3.49 -13.56 -14.21
C GLY A 151 -3.47 -12.86 -12.85
N ALA A 152 -2.64 -11.84 -12.65
CA ALA A 152 -2.60 -11.09 -11.39
C ALA A 152 -3.89 -10.26 -11.21
N TYR A 153 -4.35 -10.17 -9.97
CA TYR A 153 -5.55 -9.41 -9.62
C TYR A 153 -5.33 -7.91 -9.78
N HIS A 154 -6.12 -7.26 -10.63
CA HIS A 154 -6.15 -5.83 -10.86
C HIS A 154 -7.18 -5.11 -9.99
N GLY A 155 -8.38 -5.66 -9.89
CA GLY A 155 -9.47 -5.16 -9.05
C GLY A 155 -10.13 -3.90 -9.59
N ALA A 156 -9.99 -3.62 -10.88
CA ALA A 156 -10.47 -2.44 -11.57
C ALA A 156 -10.79 -2.76 -13.03
N VAL A 157 -11.19 -1.74 -13.76
CA VAL A 157 -11.27 -1.74 -15.22
C VAL A 157 -10.51 -0.53 -15.74
N ASP A 158 -9.58 -0.76 -16.66
CA ASP A 158 -8.87 0.32 -17.34
C ASP A 158 -9.54 0.66 -18.67
N PHE A 159 -9.77 1.94 -18.89
CA PHE A 159 -10.24 2.48 -20.17
C PHE A 159 -9.09 3.18 -20.86
N GLY A 160 -8.71 2.69 -22.03
CA GLY A 160 -7.62 3.22 -22.85
C GLY A 160 -7.95 3.17 -24.32
N ALA A 161 -7.30 4.03 -25.09
CA ALA A 161 -7.29 4.03 -26.55
C ALA A 161 -6.25 5.02 -27.05
N ALA A 162 -5.93 4.99 -28.35
CA ALA A 162 -5.19 6.07 -28.99
C ALA A 162 -5.98 7.38 -28.83
N GLY A 163 -5.32 8.45 -28.35
CA GLY A 163 -5.95 9.73 -28.12
C GLY A 163 -6.76 9.89 -26.83
N VAL A 164 -6.75 8.91 -25.92
CA VAL A 164 -7.49 8.96 -24.65
C VAL A 164 -6.94 10.03 -23.69
N ASN A 165 -5.66 10.41 -23.81
CA ASN A 165 -5.04 11.42 -22.97
C ASN A 165 -5.78 12.77 -23.07
N GLY A 166 -6.11 13.37 -21.93
CA GLY A 166 -6.85 14.63 -21.86
C GLY A 166 -8.35 14.51 -22.09
N MET A 167 -8.89 13.33 -22.41
CA MET A 167 -10.33 13.12 -22.51
C MET A 167 -11.02 13.41 -21.18
N PRO A 168 -12.24 13.99 -21.20
CA PRO A 168 -12.98 14.24 -19.98
C PRO A 168 -13.43 12.95 -19.32
N VAL A 169 -13.32 12.91 -18.00
CA VAL A 169 -13.80 11.84 -17.12
C VAL A 169 -15.02 12.35 -16.38
N TYR A 170 -16.07 11.55 -16.36
CA TYR A 170 -17.37 11.90 -15.83
C TYR A 170 -17.74 11.07 -14.61
N ALA A 171 -18.47 11.66 -13.68
CA ALA A 171 -19.06 10.94 -12.56
C ALA A 171 -20.04 9.87 -13.07
N ALA A 172 -19.85 8.63 -12.69
CA ALA A 172 -20.65 7.48 -13.16
C ALA A 172 -22.12 7.57 -12.71
N ALA A 173 -22.39 8.19 -11.57
CA ALA A 173 -23.72 8.45 -11.01
C ALA A 173 -23.70 9.69 -10.11
N ASP A 174 -24.90 10.10 -9.66
CA ASP A 174 -25.05 11.14 -8.63
C ASP A 174 -24.34 10.70 -7.33
N GLY A 175 -23.70 11.65 -6.64
CA GLY A 175 -23.00 11.35 -5.39
C GLY A 175 -22.33 12.58 -4.79
N ILE A 176 -21.49 12.32 -3.80
CA ILE A 176 -20.67 13.32 -3.12
C ILE A 176 -19.20 12.94 -3.31
N VAL A 177 -18.36 13.88 -3.68
CA VAL A 177 -16.91 13.68 -3.77
C VAL A 177 -16.40 13.34 -2.37
N HIS A 178 -15.91 12.12 -2.20
CA HIS A 178 -15.39 11.62 -0.93
C HIS A 178 -13.93 12.01 -0.73
N THR A 179 -13.11 11.90 -1.79
CA THR A 179 -11.67 12.18 -1.74
C THR A 179 -11.18 12.71 -3.07
N THR A 180 -10.28 13.68 -3.02
CA THR A 180 -9.46 14.11 -4.15
C THR A 180 -8.00 14.09 -3.72
N ALA A 181 -7.11 13.55 -4.53
CA ALA A 181 -5.68 13.57 -4.24
C ALA A 181 -4.82 13.65 -5.52
N ALA A 182 -3.64 14.22 -5.36
CA ALA A 182 -2.62 14.31 -6.40
C ALA A 182 -1.33 13.66 -5.87
N LEU A 183 -1.11 12.39 -6.24
CA LEU A 183 0.03 11.61 -5.83
C LEU A 183 1.01 11.42 -7.00
N THR A 184 2.28 11.25 -6.69
CA THR A 184 3.32 10.92 -7.67
C THR A 184 3.47 9.40 -7.89
N THR A 185 2.84 8.60 -7.03
CA THR A 185 2.89 7.12 -7.04
C THR A 185 1.48 6.54 -6.98
N SER A 186 1.34 5.21 -7.01
CA SER A 186 0.06 4.50 -6.87
C SER A 186 -0.99 5.03 -7.86
N TYR A 187 -2.14 5.49 -7.39
CA TYR A 187 -3.25 6.01 -8.20
C TYR A 187 -2.96 7.34 -8.92
N GLY A 188 -1.85 8.01 -8.62
CA GLY A 188 -1.57 9.34 -9.16
C GLY A 188 -2.63 10.36 -8.74
N ASN A 189 -3.12 11.15 -9.67
CA ASN A 189 -4.25 12.05 -9.44
C ASN A 189 -5.55 11.26 -9.52
N TYR A 190 -6.33 11.28 -8.44
CA TYR A 190 -7.55 10.49 -8.38
C TYR A 190 -8.70 11.22 -7.66
N VAL A 191 -9.91 10.76 -7.96
CA VAL A 191 -11.16 11.18 -7.33
C VAL A 191 -11.89 9.93 -6.85
N ILE A 192 -12.47 9.99 -5.65
CA ILE A 192 -13.42 8.98 -5.15
C ILE A 192 -14.76 9.67 -4.96
N ILE A 193 -15.84 9.06 -5.44
CA ILE A 193 -17.21 9.52 -5.26
C ILE A 193 -17.98 8.50 -4.45
N ALA A 194 -18.63 8.94 -3.37
CA ALA A 194 -19.60 8.17 -2.61
C ALA A 194 -20.99 8.37 -3.22
N HIS A 195 -21.63 7.30 -3.67
CA HIS A 195 -22.96 7.33 -4.28
C HIS A 195 -24.06 7.02 -3.27
N TYR A 196 -25.25 7.54 -3.51
CA TYR A 196 -26.41 7.38 -2.60
C TYR A 196 -26.92 5.94 -2.47
N ASN A 197 -26.45 5.02 -3.32
CA ASN A 197 -26.78 3.59 -3.28
C ASN A 197 -25.77 2.76 -2.46
N GLY A 198 -24.87 3.39 -1.70
CA GLY A 198 -23.85 2.72 -0.89
C GLY A 198 -22.65 2.19 -1.66
N LEU A 199 -22.52 2.54 -2.94
CA LEU A 199 -21.34 2.25 -3.75
C LEU A 199 -20.40 3.45 -3.78
N TYR A 200 -19.13 3.16 -4.01
CA TYR A 200 -18.10 4.16 -4.27
C TYR A 200 -17.48 3.89 -5.63
N THR A 201 -17.13 4.95 -6.34
CA THR A 201 -16.33 4.86 -7.57
C THR A 201 -15.02 5.61 -7.40
N LEU A 202 -13.94 5.00 -7.89
CA LEU A 202 -12.61 5.62 -7.92
C LEU A 202 -12.19 5.81 -9.37
N TYR A 203 -11.65 6.99 -9.65
CA TYR A 203 -11.15 7.43 -10.94
C TYR A 203 -9.69 7.82 -10.77
N ALA A 204 -8.74 7.11 -11.39
CA ALA A 204 -7.32 7.34 -11.16
C ALA A 204 -6.55 7.66 -12.44
N HIS A 205 -5.27 7.97 -12.25
CA HIS A 205 -4.29 8.38 -13.27
C HIS A 205 -4.66 9.66 -14.01
N GLY A 206 -5.46 10.54 -13.35
CA GLY A 206 -5.88 11.82 -13.92
C GLY A 206 -4.70 12.70 -14.33
N GLN A 207 -4.91 13.54 -15.35
CA GLN A 207 -3.92 14.52 -15.80
C GLN A 207 -3.63 15.52 -14.68
N ALA A 208 -2.38 15.96 -14.57
CA ALA A 208 -1.97 16.94 -13.56
C ALA A 208 -2.78 18.23 -13.68
N GLY A 209 -3.31 18.73 -12.54
CA GLY A 209 -4.12 19.94 -12.48
C GLY A 209 -5.52 19.84 -13.11
N SER A 210 -5.96 18.65 -13.53
CA SER A 210 -7.24 18.48 -14.23
C SER A 210 -8.44 18.17 -13.33
N ILE A 211 -8.22 17.86 -12.05
CA ILE A 211 -9.31 17.64 -11.08
C ILE A 211 -10.07 18.97 -10.93
N CYS A 212 -11.36 18.97 -11.25
CA CYS A 212 -12.22 20.15 -11.25
C CYS A 212 -13.38 20.06 -10.24
N VAL A 213 -13.24 19.17 -9.26
CA VAL A 213 -14.18 19.00 -8.14
C VAL A 213 -13.42 18.98 -6.83
N SER A 214 -14.11 19.23 -5.70
CA SER A 214 -13.54 19.30 -4.36
C SER A 214 -14.23 18.29 -3.44
N GLU A 215 -13.54 17.86 -2.40
CA GLU A 215 -14.12 16.99 -1.36
C GLU A 215 -15.37 17.63 -0.73
N GLY A 216 -16.38 16.82 -0.49
CA GLY A 216 -17.70 17.27 -0.02
C GLY A 216 -18.61 17.85 -1.10
N GLN A 217 -18.13 18.08 -2.32
CA GLN A 217 -18.94 18.59 -3.42
C GLN A 217 -19.94 17.53 -3.91
N ALA A 218 -21.22 17.92 -4.03
CA ALA A 218 -22.21 17.11 -4.72
C ALA A 218 -21.97 17.15 -6.24
N VAL A 219 -21.99 15.98 -6.87
CA VAL A 219 -21.84 15.82 -8.33
C VAL A 219 -23.01 15.08 -8.92
N LYS A 220 -23.33 15.39 -10.17
CA LYS A 220 -24.37 14.74 -10.96
C LYS A 220 -23.77 13.67 -11.87
N LYS A 221 -24.51 12.63 -12.15
CA LYS A 221 -24.23 11.65 -13.20
C LYS A 221 -23.89 12.36 -14.51
N GLY A 222 -22.73 12.07 -15.09
CA GLY A 222 -22.25 12.73 -16.31
C GLY A 222 -21.59 14.10 -16.08
N GLN A 223 -21.43 14.56 -14.85
CA GLN A 223 -20.64 15.75 -14.56
C GLN A 223 -19.16 15.45 -14.74
N GLN A 224 -18.42 16.31 -15.44
CA GLN A 224 -16.97 16.17 -15.57
C GLN A 224 -16.31 16.41 -14.21
N ILE A 225 -15.34 15.53 -13.86
CA ILE A 225 -14.64 15.54 -12.58
C ILE A 225 -13.13 15.72 -12.74
N MET A 226 -12.56 15.25 -13.85
CA MET A 226 -11.15 15.41 -14.20
C MET A 226 -10.92 15.10 -15.69
N ARG A 227 -9.65 14.95 -16.10
CA ARG A 227 -9.27 14.46 -17.44
C ARG A 227 -8.34 13.27 -17.31
N VAL A 228 -8.41 12.36 -18.29
CA VAL A 228 -7.51 11.19 -18.39
C VAL A 228 -6.07 11.65 -18.53
N GLY A 229 -5.18 11.04 -17.80
CA GLY A 229 -3.74 11.25 -17.84
C GLY A 229 -2.96 9.97 -17.69
N SER A 230 -1.74 10.08 -17.13
CA SER A 230 -0.83 8.96 -16.88
C SER A 230 0.00 9.23 -15.60
N THR A 231 -0.60 9.84 -14.57
CA THR A 231 0.08 10.14 -13.30
C THR A 231 0.13 8.91 -12.39
N GLY A 232 1.07 8.88 -11.44
CA GLY A 232 1.26 7.73 -10.55
C GLY A 232 1.88 6.52 -11.24
N ASN A 233 1.50 5.31 -10.82
CA ASN A 233 2.02 4.06 -11.39
C ASN A 233 1.22 3.70 -12.66
N SER A 234 1.55 4.34 -13.76
CA SER A 234 0.88 4.16 -15.04
C SER A 234 1.92 3.97 -16.15
N THR A 235 1.68 3.03 -17.05
CA THR A 235 2.55 2.74 -18.22
C THR A 235 2.18 3.56 -19.45
N GLY A 236 1.08 4.29 -19.40
CA GLY A 236 0.59 5.13 -20.48
C GLY A 236 -0.80 5.70 -20.18
N PRO A 237 -1.30 6.66 -20.98
CA PRO A 237 -2.58 7.29 -20.71
C PRO A 237 -3.75 6.32 -20.69
N HIS A 238 -4.45 6.24 -19.56
CA HIS A 238 -5.68 5.48 -19.35
C HIS A 238 -6.45 5.99 -18.15
N LEU A 239 -7.72 5.65 -18.05
CA LEU A 239 -8.51 5.81 -16.84
C LEU A 239 -8.58 4.46 -16.12
N HIS A 240 -8.02 4.39 -14.93
CA HIS A 240 -8.24 3.28 -14.01
C HIS A 240 -9.52 3.55 -13.20
N PHE A 241 -10.49 2.65 -13.33
CA PHE A 241 -11.83 2.80 -12.74
C PHE A 241 -12.18 1.64 -11.83
N GLU A 242 -12.54 1.96 -10.59
CA GLU A 242 -12.99 0.97 -9.61
C GLU A 242 -14.42 1.23 -9.17
N VAL A 243 -15.14 0.15 -8.85
CA VAL A 243 -16.37 0.17 -8.05
C VAL A 243 -16.09 -0.54 -6.75
N ARG A 244 -16.50 0.07 -5.64
CA ARG A 244 -16.31 -0.46 -4.29
C ARG A 244 -17.65 -0.48 -3.56
N LYS A 245 -17.90 -1.50 -2.74
CA LYS A 245 -19.00 -1.51 -1.78
C LYS A 245 -18.61 -0.69 -0.54
N SER A 246 -19.62 -0.24 0.23
CA SER A 246 -19.36 0.39 1.53
C SER A 246 -18.47 -0.51 2.41
N PRO A 247 -17.51 0.03 3.14
CA PRO A 247 -17.17 1.44 3.35
C PRO A 247 -16.25 2.08 2.30
N GLY A 248 -16.11 1.54 1.11
CA GLY A 248 -15.34 2.12 0.02
C GLY A 248 -13.83 1.85 0.07
N THR A 249 -13.38 0.93 0.92
CA THR A 249 -11.95 0.57 1.06
C THR A 249 -11.44 -0.26 -0.11
N TYR A 250 -10.13 -0.37 -0.22
CA TYR A 250 -9.46 -1.16 -1.25
C TYR A 250 -9.91 -2.64 -1.30
N SER A 251 -10.19 -3.23 -0.15
CA SER A 251 -10.66 -4.62 -0.03
C SER A 251 -12.12 -4.83 -0.48
N CYS A 252 -12.89 -3.75 -0.64
CA CYS A 252 -14.31 -3.80 -1.00
C CYS A 252 -14.56 -3.66 -2.50
N ARG A 253 -13.53 -3.80 -3.34
CA ARG A 253 -13.63 -3.70 -4.80
C ARG A 253 -14.47 -4.84 -5.38
N VAL A 254 -15.31 -4.48 -6.32
CA VAL A 254 -16.16 -5.40 -7.09
C VAL A 254 -15.97 -5.14 -8.58
N ASN A 255 -16.40 -6.07 -9.41
CA ASN A 255 -16.24 -5.93 -10.87
C ASN A 255 -17.04 -4.73 -11.40
N PRO A 256 -16.39 -3.66 -11.90
CA PRO A 256 -17.07 -2.49 -12.42
C PRO A 256 -17.98 -2.79 -13.63
N LEU A 257 -17.65 -3.80 -14.44
CA LEU A 257 -18.46 -4.17 -15.61
C LEU A 257 -19.85 -4.67 -15.24
N SER A 258 -20.07 -5.10 -13.99
CA SER A 258 -21.41 -5.48 -13.52
C SER A 258 -22.33 -4.28 -13.25
N TYR A 259 -21.81 -3.07 -13.31
CA TYR A 259 -22.53 -1.83 -13.00
C TYR A 259 -22.59 -0.86 -14.21
N LEU A 260 -21.77 -1.10 -15.20
CA LEU A 260 -21.69 -0.30 -16.43
C LEU A 260 -22.65 -0.84 -17.50
N PRO A 261 -23.14 0.01 -18.43
CA PRO A 261 -23.96 -0.41 -19.54
C PRO A 261 -23.19 -1.23 -20.58
#